data_0e668cc0634c0f770602f736d253ba15
#
_entry.id   0e668cc0634c0f770602f736d253ba15
#
_cell.length_a   1.000
_cell.length_b   1.000
_cell.length_c   1.000
_cell.angle_alpha   90.00
_cell.angle_beta   90.00
_cell.angle_gamma   90.00
#
_symmetry.space_group_name_H-M   'P 1'
#
loop_
_entity.id
_entity.type
_entity.pdbx_description
1 polymer ?
#
loop_
_entity_poly.entity_id
_entity_poly.type
_entity_poly.pdbx_seq_one_letter_code
_entity_poly.pdbx_strand_id
1 'polypeptide(L)'
;MINFIASLLGKLMRWIYDSLAAGGIEPENISYYAIAIIIMTLLVSLITIPVTISTQKQAEQTQKIKPKMDEIQKKYSYDQQIMQQKMQALYKEEGVNPGISSCLMMIIQLLILLGLFRVMNDTKTFVFPEGIEDIRRDFYWITDLTHPDPLWFGLPLLTSLSQFLVTLFSMKTNPQMSEGPMSSMNKSMLFMPLIFFMTFIKLPAGLPLYYTMSSLIRLIIMVIMHFTVKKPKQLDEVNDEKVNNKTSKK
;
A
#
# COMPACT_ATOMS: atom_id res chain seq x y z
N MET A 1 -13.63 -18.08 -0.94
CA MET A 1 -13.26 -16.66 -1.21
C MET A 1 -11.91 -16.56 -1.92
N ILE A 2 -10.80 -17.07 -1.36
CA ILE A 2 -9.45 -16.99 -1.97
C ILE A 2 -9.40 -17.61 -3.36
N ASN A 3 -9.96 -18.81 -3.56
CA ASN A 3 -10.01 -19.45 -4.89
C ASN A 3 -10.81 -18.63 -5.92
N PHE A 4 -11.84 -17.91 -5.51
CA PHE A 4 -12.59 -17.02 -6.39
C PHE A 4 -11.70 -15.85 -6.86
N ILE A 5 -10.96 -15.23 -5.94
CA ILE A 5 -10.02 -14.16 -6.27
C ILE A 5 -8.88 -14.69 -7.16
N ALA A 6 -8.33 -15.87 -6.83
CA ALA A 6 -7.32 -16.52 -7.65
C ALA A 6 -7.83 -16.81 -9.08
N SER A 7 -9.05 -17.33 -9.22
CA SER A 7 -9.68 -17.54 -10.52
C SER A 7 -9.89 -16.24 -11.30
N LEU A 8 -10.30 -15.15 -10.62
CA LEU A 8 -10.47 -13.85 -11.26
C LEU A 8 -9.13 -13.29 -11.76
N LEU A 9 -8.11 -13.30 -10.90
CA LEU A 9 -6.77 -12.84 -11.24
C LEU A 9 -6.12 -13.71 -12.32
N GLY A 10 -6.30 -15.04 -12.23
CA GLY A 10 -5.79 -15.98 -13.22
C GLY A 10 -6.43 -15.79 -14.60
N LYS A 11 -7.76 -15.61 -14.67
CA LYS A 11 -8.45 -15.30 -15.92
C LYS A 11 -8.01 -13.96 -16.52
N LEU A 12 -7.85 -12.95 -15.68
CA LEU A 12 -7.35 -11.65 -16.12
C LEU A 12 -5.92 -11.78 -16.67
N MET A 13 -5.06 -12.50 -15.97
CA MET A 13 -3.69 -12.76 -16.39
C MET A 13 -3.65 -13.55 -17.72
N ARG A 14 -4.49 -14.56 -17.87
CA ARG A 14 -4.63 -15.33 -19.12
C ARG A 14 -5.07 -14.43 -20.27
N TRP A 15 -6.09 -13.62 -20.08
CA TRP A 15 -6.59 -12.71 -21.11
C TRP A 15 -5.51 -11.72 -21.57
N ILE A 16 -4.73 -11.16 -20.63
CA ILE A 16 -3.62 -10.26 -20.94
C ILE A 16 -2.53 -11.02 -21.74
N TYR A 17 -2.16 -12.21 -21.27
CA TYR A 17 -1.16 -13.06 -21.91
C TYR A 17 -1.55 -13.39 -23.35
N ASP A 18 -2.77 -13.87 -23.59
CA ASP A 18 -3.27 -14.22 -24.92
C ASP A 18 -3.30 -13.00 -25.86
N SER A 19 -3.67 -11.83 -25.32
CA SER A 19 -3.64 -10.57 -26.08
C SER A 19 -2.22 -10.17 -26.48
N LEU A 20 -1.23 -10.41 -25.64
CA LEU A 20 0.19 -10.14 -25.94
C LEU A 20 0.72 -11.17 -26.94
N ALA A 21 0.41 -12.45 -26.77
CA ALA A 21 0.84 -13.53 -27.64
C ALA A 21 0.29 -13.37 -29.06
N ALA A 22 -0.93 -12.85 -29.22
CA ALA A 22 -1.51 -12.52 -30.51
C ALA A 22 -0.82 -11.33 -31.23
N GLY A 23 -0.10 -10.49 -30.47
CA GLY A 23 0.51 -9.24 -30.97
C GLY A 23 1.88 -9.40 -31.63
N GLY A 24 2.55 -10.55 -31.53
CA GLY A 24 3.79 -10.77 -32.28
C GLY A 24 4.99 -11.28 -31.49
N ILE A 25 6.15 -10.61 -31.56
CA ILE A 25 7.44 -11.13 -31.12
C ILE A 25 7.65 -10.88 -29.62
N GLU A 26 7.83 -11.97 -28.87
CA GLU A 26 8.15 -11.90 -27.44
C GLU A 26 9.57 -11.35 -27.23
N PRO A 27 9.76 -10.35 -26.35
CA PRO A 27 11.08 -9.79 -26.07
C PRO A 27 12.06 -10.83 -25.52
N GLU A 28 13.34 -10.69 -25.84
CA GLU A 28 14.37 -11.69 -25.46
C GLU A 28 14.53 -11.85 -23.94
N ASN A 29 14.46 -10.76 -23.18
CA ASN A 29 14.78 -10.73 -21.74
C ASN A 29 13.56 -10.67 -20.81
N ILE A 30 12.34 -10.59 -21.36
CA ILE A 30 11.10 -10.44 -20.61
C ILE A 30 10.00 -11.26 -21.27
N SER A 31 9.54 -12.30 -20.60
CA SER A 31 8.45 -13.11 -21.09
C SER A 31 7.10 -12.38 -21.11
N TYR A 32 6.19 -12.80 -21.98
CA TYR A 32 4.80 -12.32 -21.94
C TYR A 32 4.13 -12.59 -20.61
N TYR A 33 4.54 -13.65 -19.90
CA TYR A 33 4.09 -13.92 -18.55
C TYR A 33 4.47 -12.81 -17.56
N ALA A 34 5.72 -12.33 -17.62
CA ALA A 34 6.20 -11.20 -16.80
C ALA A 34 5.46 -9.91 -17.15
N ILE A 35 5.29 -9.63 -18.44
CA ILE A 35 4.54 -8.44 -18.93
C ILE A 35 3.08 -8.53 -18.47
N ALA A 36 2.47 -9.72 -18.50
CA ALA A 36 1.11 -9.92 -18.03
C ALA A 36 0.96 -9.61 -16.53
N ILE A 37 1.94 -9.99 -15.69
CA ILE A 37 1.96 -9.62 -14.27
C ILE A 37 2.03 -8.09 -14.12
N ILE A 38 2.87 -7.41 -14.88
CA ILE A 38 3.04 -5.94 -14.80
C ILE A 38 1.74 -5.25 -15.23
N ILE A 39 1.14 -5.62 -16.35
CA ILE A 39 -0.12 -5.04 -16.85
C ILE A 39 -1.26 -5.33 -15.88
N MET A 40 -1.36 -6.57 -15.38
CA MET A 40 -2.34 -6.92 -14.35
C MET A 40 -2.17 -6.05 -13.11
N THR A 41 -0.93 -5.79 -12.67
CA THR A 41 -0.64 -4.91 -11.54
C THR A 41 -1.13 -3.48 -11.80
N LEU A 42 -0.92 -2.95 -13.01
CA LEU A 42 -1.44 -1.64 -13.40
C LEU A 42 -2.96 -1.60 -13.33
N LEU A 43 -3.65 -2.59 -13.90
CA LEU A 43 -5.12 -2.66 -13.89
C LEU A 43 -5.68 -2.76 -12.46
N VAL A 44 -5.11 -3.62 -11.63
CA VAL A 44 -5.50 -3.75 -10.21
C VAL A 44 -5.23 -2.45 -9.45
N SER A 45 -4.11 -1.79 -9.73
CA SER A 45 -3.78 -0.50 -9.12
C SER A 45 -4.77 0.58 -9.53
N LEU A 46 -5.19 0.64 -10.79
CA LEU A 46 -6.22 1.57 -11.27
C LEU A 46 -7.55 1.37 -10.53
N ILE A 47 -7.97 0.12 -10.34
CA ILE A 47 -9.20 -0.21 -9.59
C ILE A 47 -9.08 0.23 -8.12
N THR A 48 -7.89 0.16 -7.53
CA THR A 48 -7.65 0.53 -6.12
C THR A 48 -7.36 2.02 -5.91
N ILE A 49 -7.16 2.82 -6.98
CA ILE A 49 -6.93 4.28 -6.89
C ILE A 49 -7.99 4.99 -6.02
N PRO A 50 -9.31 4.81 -6.23
CA PRO A 50 -10.31 5.54 -5.45
C PRO A 50 -10.22 5.21 -3.95
N VAL A 51 -9.89 3.98 -3.59
CA VAL A 51 -9.66 3.59 -2.19
C VAL A 51 -8.41 4.27 -1.65
N THR A 52 -7.32 4.29 -2.43
CA THR A 52 -6.06 4.97 -2.07
C THR A 52 -6.28 6.47 -1.85
N ILE A 53 -7.03 7.13 -2.73
CA ILE A 53 -7.37 8.55 -2.58
C ILE A 53 -8.21 8.79 -1.31
N SER A 54 -9.18 7.93 -1.03
CA SER A 54 -10.00 8.03 0.19
C SER A 54 -9.16 7.89 1.45
N THR A 55 -8.23 6.93 1.49
CA THR A 55 -7.32 6.74 2.63
C THR A 55 -6.39 7.94 2.84
N GLN A 56 -5.88 8.54 1.76
CA GLN A 56 -5.04 9.74 1.83
C GLN A 56 -5.82 10.97 2.35
N LYS A 57 -7.04 11.19 1.87
CA LYS A 57 -7.92 12.27 2.37
C LYS A 57 -8.20 12.13 3.87
N GLN A 58 -8.42 10.91 4.35
CA GLN A 58 -8.63 10.67 5.78
C GLN A 58 -7.36 10.90 6.59
N ALA A 59 -6.19 10.55 6.05
CA ALA A 59 -4.90 10.86 6.67
C ALA A 59 -4.71 12.38 6.83
N GLU A 60 -5.06 13.17 5.80
CA GLU A 60 -5.03 14.63 5.85
C GLU A 60 -6.02 15.22 6.88
N GLN A 61 -7.25 14.68 6.95
CA GLN A 61 -8.22 15.09 7.97
C GLN A 61 -7.70 14.81 9.38
N THR A 62 -7.11 13.64 9.58
CA THR A 62 -6.48 13.28 10.85
C THR A 62 -5.32 14.23 11.19
N GLN A 63 -4.56 14.68 10.19
CA GLN A 63 -3.49 15.66 10.40
C GLN A 63 -4.01 17.00 10.92
N LYS A 64 -5.18 17.44 10.47
CA LYS A 64 -5.80 18.72 10.94
C LYS A 64 -6.18 18.68 12.42
N ILE A 65 -6.58 17.52 12.92
CA ILE A 65 -6.98 17.35 14.32
C ILE A 65 -5.82 16.95 15.24
N LYS A 66 -4.60 16.81 14.69
CA LYS A 66 -3.41 16.44 15.45
C LYS A 66 -3.20 17.28 16.71
N PRO A 67 -3.25 18.62 16.70
CA PRO A 67 -3.04 19.42 17.91
C PRO A 67 -4.03 19.06 19.05
N LYS A 68 -5.30 18.80 18.72
CA LYS A 68 -6.30 18.34 19.72
C LYS A 68 -5.97 16.95 20.25
N MET A 69 -5.45 16.06 19.39
CA MET A 69 -5.01 14.72 19.77
C MET A 69 -3.82 14.78 20.75
N ASP A 70 -2.85 15.64 20.49
CA ASP A 70 -1.67 15.84 21.33
C ASP A 70 -2.06 16.40 22.71
N GLU A 71 -3.04 17.31 22.79
CA GLU A 71 -3.59 17.79 24.06
C GLU A 71 -4.24 16.67 24.87
N ILE A 72 -5.06 15.81 24.23
CA ILE A 72 -5.68 14.67 24.90
C ILE A 72 -4.60 13.72 25.42
N GLN A 73 -3.58 13.42 24.61
CA GLN A 73 -2.49 12.54 25.02
C GLN A 73 -1.71 13.10 26.22
N LYS A 74 -1.35 14.38 26.20
CA LYS A 74 -0.67 15.05 27.33
C LYS A 74 -1.53 15.04 28.61
N LYS A 75 -2.82 15.32 28.46
CA LYS A 75 -3.74 15.46 29.60
C LYS A 75 -4.11 14.11 30.24
N TYR A 76 -4.22 13.05 29.46
CA TYR A 76 -4.69 11.74 29.91
C TYR A 76 -3.62 10.65 29.79
N SER A 77 -2.32 11.00 29.75
CA SER A 77 -1.19 10.07 29.63
C SER A 77 -1.13 9.05 30.76
N TYR A 78 -1.70 9.37 31.94
CA TYR A 78 -1.74 8.53 33.12
C TYR A 78 -2.82 7.44 33.07
N ASP A 79 -3.85 7.57 32.19
CA ASP A 79 -4.94 6.61 32.06
C ASP A 79 -5.21 6.32 30.57
N GLN A 80 -4.76 5.16 30.13
CA GLN A 80 -4.87 4.74 28.73
C GLN A 80 -6.32 4.48 28.30
N GLN A 81 -7.21 4.08 29.21
CA GLN A 81 -8.61 3.83 28.89
C GLN A 81 -9.35 5.16 28.66
N ILE A 82 -9.18 6.12 29.58
CA ILE A 82 -9.78 7.45 29.44
C ILE A 82 -9.24 8.14 28.18
N MET A 83 -7.94 8.05 27.92
CA MET A 83 -7.32 8.59 26.73
C MET A 83 -7.93 8.02 25.44
N GLN A 84 -8.11 6.71 25.33
CA GLN A 84 -8.75 6.08 24.19
C GLN A 84 -10.21 6.52 24.01
N GLN A 85 -10.98 6.63 25.10
CA GLN A 85 -12.36 7.13 25.04
C GLN A 85 -12.42 8.57 24.53
N LYS A 86 -11.53 9.46 25.01
CA LYS A 86 -11.46 10.85 24.57
C LYS A 86 -11.02 10.98 23.11
N MET A 87 -10.07 10.13 22.68
CA MET A 87 -9.66 10.07 21.28
C MET A 87 -10.80 9.62 20.36
N GLN A 88 -11.57 8.58 20.78
CA GLN A 88 -12.74 8.14 20.00
C GLN A 88 -13.84 9.21 19.95
N ALA A 89 -14.07 9.94 21.04
CA ALA A 89 -15.00 11.04 21.08
C ALA A 89 -14.57 12.16 20.11
N LEU A 90 -13.28 12.53 20.12
CA LEU A 90 -12.73 13.51 19.17
C LEU A 90 -12.90 13.07 17.72
N TYR A 91 -12.64 11.80 17.38
CA TYR A 91 -12.84 11.29 16.02
C TYR A 91 -14.29 11.36 15.58
N LYS A 92 -15.23 11.05 16.48
CA LYS A 92 -16.69 11.17 16.20
C LYS A 92 -17.11 12.63 16.01
N GLU A 93 -16.62 13.53 16.85
CA GLU A 93 -16.91 14.96 16.80
C GLU A 93 -16.42 15.60 15.49
N GLU A 94 -15.21 15.25 15.07
CA GLU A 94 -14.58 15.76 13.84
C GLU A 94 -14.98 14.98 12.57
N GLY A 95 -15.80 13.92 12.70
CA GLY A 95 -16.26 13.09 11.57
C GLY A 95 -15.17 12.29 10.91
N VAL A 96 -14.07 12.00 11.61
CA VAL A 96 -12.90 11.28 11.09
C VAL A 96 -12.92 9.82 11.55
N ASN A 97 -12.75 8.89 10.63
CA ASN A 97 -12.68 7.45 10.93
C ASN A 97 -11.33 6.84 10.50
N PRO A 98 -10.25 7.11 11.22
CA PRO A 98 -8.90 6.75 10.78
C PRO A 98 -8.65 5.24 10.69
N GLY A 99 -9.44 4.41 11.40
CA GLY A 99 -9.27 2.96 11.43
C GLY A 99 -9.89 2.23 10.23
N ILE A 100 -11.07 2.62 9.79
CA ILE A 100 -11.87 1.86 8.82
C ILE A 100 -11.17 1.80 7.45
N SER A 101 -10.72 2.93 6.93
CA SER A 101 -10.08 2.96 5.61
C SER A 101 -8.72 2.27 5.57
N SER A 102 -7.95 2.38 6.65
CA SER A 102 -6.66 1.69 6.76
C SER A 102 -6.85 0.17 6.84
N CYS A 103 -7.82 -0.30 7.62
CA CYS A 103 -8.16 -1.71 7.70
C CYS A 103 -8.68 -2.25 6.37
N LEU A 104 -9.55 -1.50 5.67
CA LEU A 104 -10.08 -1.91 4.37
C LEU A 104 -8.95 -2.10 3.36
N MET A 105 -8.00 -1.15 3.28
CA MET A 105 -6.85 -1.25 2.38
C MET A 105 -5.97 -2.46 2.73
N MET A 106 -5.76 -2.74 4.02
CA MET A 106 -5.00 -3.90 4.47
C MET A 106 -5.68 -5.22 4.08
N ILE A 107 -7.01 -5.31 4.22
CA ILE A 107 -7.79 -6.50 3.83
C ILE A 107 -7.71 -6.71 2.32
N ILE A 108 -7.91 -5.66 1.51
CA ILE A 108 -7.79 -5.73 0.06
C ILE A 108 -6.40 -6.23 -0.33
N GLN A 109 -5.35 -5.66 0.26
CA GLN A 109 -3.96 -6.05 -0.01
C GLN A 109 -3.67 -7.51 0.36
N LEU A 110 -4.21 -7.97 1.50
CA LEU A 110 -4.08 -9.37 1.94
C LEU A 110 -4.80 -10.34 0.98
N LEU A 111 -5.99 -9.98 0.54
CA LEU A 111 -6.76 -10.81 -0.41
C LEU A 111 -6.06 -10.92 -1.76
N ILE A 112 -5.48 -9.83 -2.25
CA ILE A 112 -4.68 -9.83 -3.49
C ILE A 112 -3.43 -10.69 -3.31
N LEU A 113 -2.71 -10.55 -2.18
CA LEU A 113 -1.54 -11.38 -1.87
C LEU A 113 -1.87 -12.87 -1.91
N LEU A 114 -2.90 -13.27 -1.19
CA LEU A 114 -3.31 -14.68 -1.11
C LEU A 114 -3.82 -15.19 -2.45
N GLY A 115 -4.54 -14.38 -3.21
CA GLY A 115 -5.01 -14.70 -4.55
C GLY A 115 -3.85 -14.94 -5.52
N LEU A 116 -2.89 -14.01 -5.57
CA LEU A 116 -1.70 -14.12 -6.42
C LEU A 116 -0.78 -15.27 -5.99
N PHE A 117 -0.59 -15.45 -4.70
CA PHE A 117 0.16 -16.60 -4.18
C PHE A 117 -0.44 -17.92 -4.68
N ARG A 118 -1.77 -18.02 -4.67
CA ARG A 118 -2.47 -19.19 -5.19
C ARG A 118 -2.26 -19.35 -6.70
N VAL A 119 -2.37 -18.28 -7.46
CA VAL A 119 -2.15 -18.27 -8.92
C VAL A 119 -0.72 -18.70 -9.27
N MET A 120 0.30 -18.16 -8.56
CA MET A 120 1.70 -18.49 -8.84
C MET A 120 2.07 -19.93 -8.47
N ASN A 121 1.50 -20.46 -7.36
CA ASN A 121 1.75 -21.86 -6.96
C ASN A 121 1.01 -22.89 -7.81
N ASP A 122 -0.10 -22.52 -8.41
CA ASP A 122 -0.91 -23.41 -9.24
C ASP A 122 -1.33 -22.70 -10.53
N THR A 123 -0.32 -22.22 -11.26
CA THR A 123 -0.49 -21.52 -12.54
C THR A 123 -1.23 -22.38 -13.57
N LYS A 124 -1.04 -23.69 -13.52
CA LYS A 124 -1.73 -24.64 -14.41
C LYS A 124 -3.24 -24.62 -14.21
N THR A 125 -3.71 -24.63 -12.96
CA THR A 125 -5.16 -24.62 -12.69
C THR A 125 -5.81 -23.27 -12.97
N PHE A 126 -5.12 -22.15 -12.64
CA PHE A 126 -5.75 -20.82 -12.65
C PHE A 126 -5.51 -20.01 -13.93
N VAL A 127 -4.38 -20.26 -14.63
CA VAL A 127 -3.99 -19.45 -15.79
C VAL A 127 -3.96 -20.29 -17.08
N PHE A 128 -3.27 -21.43 -17.07
CA PHE A 128 -3.02 -22.25 -18.26
C PHE A 128 -3.44 -23.72 -18.07
N PRO A 129 -4.76 -24.01 -18.10
CA PRO A 129 -5.24 -25.39 -17.90
C PRO A 129 -4.79 -26.36 -19.00
N GLU A 130 -4.40 -25.86 -20.16
CA GLU A 130 -3.90 -26.64 -21.31
C GLU A 130 -2.46 -27.15 -21.13
N GLY A 131 -1.70 -26.54 -20.19
CA GLY A 131 -0.29 -26.81 -19.92
C GLY A 131 0.53 -25.53 -19.82
N ILE A 132 1.72 -25.65 -19.24
CA ILE A 132 2.64 -24.51 -18.99
C ILE A 132 4.04 -24.78 -19.57
N GLU A 133 4.25 -25.93 -20.20
CA GLU A 133 5.56 -26.40 -20.61
C GLU A 133 6.18 -25.49 -21.68
N ASP A 134 5.37 -24.99 -22.61
CA ASP A 134 5.81 -24.14 -23.72
C ASP A 134 5.75 -22.65 -23.42
N ILE A 135 5.39 -22.27 -22.18
CA ILE A 135 5.21 -20.88 -21.80
C ILE A 135 6.48 -20.34 -21.14
N ARG A 136 7.09 -19.34 -21.77
CA ARG A 136 8.21 -18.60 -21.18
C ARG A 136 7.74 -17.82 -19.95
N ARG A 137 8.52 -17.89 -18.85
CA ARG A 137 8.20 -17.24 -17.55
C ARG A 137 9.42 -16.53 -16.98
N ASP A 138 10.37 -16.20 -17.85
CA ASP A 138 11.61 -15.53 -17.50
C ASP A 138 11.42 -14.01 -17.32
N PHE A 139 12.28 -13.42 -16.53
CA PHE A 139 12.37 -11.99 -16.32
C PHE A 139 13.83 -11.60 -16.00
N TYR A 140 14.54 -11.05 -16.96
CA TYR A 140 15.96 -10.70 -16.87
C TYR A 140 16.83 -11.86 -16.37
N TRP A 141 17.20 -11.84 -15.07
CA TRP A 141 18.05 -12.86 -14.41
C TRP A 141 17.24 -14.03 -13.83
N ILE A 142 15.93 -13.96 -13.86
CA ILE A 142 15.05 -14.99 -13.33
C ILE A 142 14.56 -15.86 -14.47
N THR A 143 14.86 -17.15 -14.40
CA THR A 143 14.47 -18.11 -15.43
C THR A 143 13.01 -18.54 -15.36
N ASP A 144 12.43 -18.49 -14.16
CA ASP A 144 11.02 -18.87 -13.94
C ASP A 144 10.42 -18.10 -12.77
N LEU A 145 9.47 -17.21 -13.05
CA LEU A 145 8.77 -16.39 -12.06
C LEU A 145 7.85 -17.18 -11.11
N THR A 146 7.57 -18.46 -11.39
CA THR A 146 6.83 -19.33 -10.48
C THR A 146 7.70 -19.96 -9.39
N HIS A 147 9.03 -19.76 -9.47
CA HIS A 147 10.01 -20.18 -8.47
C HIS A 147 10.58 -18.95 -7.74
N PRO A 148 11.19 -19.13 -6.55
CA PRO A 148 11.86 -18.06 -5.86
C PRO A 148 13.00 -17.44 -6.69
N ASP A 149 13.26 -16.14 -6.49
CA ASP A 149 14.36 -15.44 -7.15
C ASP A 149 15.70 -16.08 -6.75
N PRO A 150 16.55 -16.48 -7.70
CA PRO A 150 17.87 -17.04 -7.40
C PRO A 150 18.79 -16.03 -6.69
N LEU A 151 18.53 -14.71 -6.86
CA LEU A 151 19.24 -13.65 -6.19
C LEU A 151 18.43 -13.13 -5.00
N TRP A 152 18.85 -13.42 -3.77
CA TRP A 152 18.20 -12.92 -2.56
C TRP A 152 18.15 -11.38 -2.51
N PHE A 153 19.08 -10.68 -3.17
CA PHE A 153 19.14 -9.22 -3.31
C PHE A 153 18.46 -8.70 -4.60
N GLY A 154 17.85 -9.55 -5.40
CA GLY A 154 17.11 -9.19 -6.62
C GLY A 154 15.74 -8.57 -6.32
N LEU A 155 14.69 -9.18 -6.84
CA LEU A 155 13.31 -8.69 -6.62
C LEU A 155 12.90 -8.59 -5.14
N PRO A 156 13.29 -9.53 -4.22
CA PRO A 156 12.93 -9.39 -2.82
C PRO A 156 13.47 -8.10 -2.18
N LEU A 157 14.73 -7.73 -2.47
CA LEU A 157 15.31 -6.48 -1.96
C LEU A 157 14.64 -5.25 -2.59
N LEU A 158 14.39 -5.25 -3.91
CA LEU A 158 13.69 -4.16 -4.60
C LEU A 158 12.28 -3.95 -4.03
N THR A 159 11.56 -5.04 -3.76
CA THR A 159 10.24 -4.99 -3.13
C THR A 159 10.32 -4.36 -1.74
N SER A 160 11.24 -4.79 -0.91
CA SER A 160 11.41 -4.28 0.45
C SER A 160 11.81 -2.81 0.47
N LEU A 161 12.71 -2.41 -0.45
CA LEU A 161 13.14 -1.02 -0.58
C LEU A 161 12.00 -0.12 -1.05
N SER A 162 11.25 -0.53 -2.07
CA SER A 162 10.10 0.23 -2.54
C SER A 162 9.00 0.33 -1.47
N GLN A 163 8.74 -0.73 -0.73
CA GLN A 163 7.80 -0.73 0.39
C GLN A 163 8.29 0.15 1.56
N PHE A 164 9.60 0.16 1.82
CA PHE A 164 10.20 1.05 2.81
C PHE A 164 10.02 2.52 2.44
N LEU A 165 10.23 2.88 1.17
CA LEU A 165 9.99 4.25 0.67
C LEU A 165 8.52 4.67 0.82
N VAL A 166 7.57 3.78 0.49
CA VAL A 166 6.14 4.02 0.72
C VAL A 166 5.85 4.25 2.21
N THR A 167 6.44 3.44 3.10
CA THR A 167 6.28 3.58 4.55
C THR A 167 6.85 4.90 5.06
N LEU A 168 8.07 5.28 4.65
CA LEU A 168 8.69 6.56 5.02
C LEU A 168 7.85 7.75 4.56
N PHE A 169 7.34 7.70 3.33
CA PHE A 169 6.50 8.76 2.80
C PHE A 169 5.17 8.84 3.56
N SER A 170 4.55 7.70 3.86
CA SER A 170 3.33 7.63 4.68
C SER A 170 3.53 8.18 6.08
N MET A 171 4.67 7.91 6.73
CA MET A 171 4.99 8.46 8.05
C MET A 171 5.15 9.98 8.03
N LYS A 172 5.72 10.54 6.95
CA LYS A 172 5.85 11.99 6.79
C LYS A 172 4.51 12.67 6.53
N THR A 173 3.62 12.03 5.81
CA THR A 173 2.32 12.59 5.42
C THR A 173 1.20 12.28 6.42
N ASN A 174 1.40 11.30 7.30
CA ASN A 174 0.41 10.88 8.29
C ASN A 174 0.99 10.90 9.72
N PRO A 175 0.83 12.01 10.47
CA PRO A 175 1.44 12.18 11.78
C PRO A 175 0.89 11.24 12.86
N GLN A 176 -0.25 10.59 12.66
CA GLN A 176 -0.70 9.51 13.55
C GLN A 176 0.30 8.37 13.64
N MET A 177 1.11 8.19 12.59
CA MET A 177 2.14 7.15 12.54
C MET A 177 3.43 7.54 13.28
N SER A 178 3.66 8.81 13.64
CA SER A 178 4.95 9.26 14.17
C SER A 178 4.95 9.56 15.67
N GLU A 179 3.80 9.84 16.29
CA GLU A 179 3.74 10.32 17.68
C GLU A 179 2.53 9.75 18.44
N GLY A 180 2.64 9.58 19.76
CA GLY A 180 1.57 9.15 20.64
C GLY A 180 1.75 7.75 21.25
N PRO A 181 0.76 7.24 22.00
CA PRO A 181 0.84 5.92 22.66
C PRO A 181 0.98 4.77 21.66
N MET A 182 0.64 5.01 20.40
CA MET A 182 0.90 4.09 19.28
C MET A 182 2.29 4.26 18.67
N SER A 183 3.15 5.15 19.18
CA SER A 183 4.49 5.38 18.60
C SER A 183 5.39 4.15 18.67
N SER A 184 5.23 3.30 19.69
CA SER A 184 5.93 2.01 19.78
C SER A 184 5.45 1.03 18.69
N MET A 185 4.15 1.00 18.42
CA MET A 185 3.57 0.20 17.34
C MET A 185 3.95 0.75 15.97
N ASN A 186 4.08 2.07 15.83
CA ASN A 186 4.52 2.73 14.61
C ASN A 186 6.01 2.52 14.32
N LYS A 187 6.87 2.44 15.34
CA LYS A 187 8.27 2.02 15.18
C LYS A 187 8.35 0.58 14.66
N SER A 188 7.44 -0.29 15.09
CA SER A 188 7.34 -1.66 14.55
C SER A 188 6.98 -1.69 13.07
N MET A 189 6.22 -0.72 12.55
CA MET A 189 5.93 -0.61 11.12
C MET A 189 7.19 -0.33 10.27
N LEU A 190 8.23 0.26 10.85
CA LEU A 190 9.50 0.46 10.18
C LEU A 190 10.25 -0.86 9.94
N PHE A 191 9.97 -1.89 10.75
CA PHE A 191 10.52 -3.23 10.60
C PHE A 191 9.70 -4.12 9.66
N MET A 192 8.48 -3.70 9.31
CA MET A 192 7.60 -4.46 8.40
C MET A 192 8.27 -4.77 7.04
N PRO A 193 8.96 -3.83 6.37
CA PRO A 193 9.68 -4.13 5.14
C PRO A 193 10.75 -5.22 5.28
N LEU A 194 11.39 -5.34 6.46
CA LEU A 194 12.35 -6.40 6.73
C LEU A 194 11.67 -7.77 6.84
N ILE A 195 10.48 -7.82 7.45
CA ILE A 195 9.68 -9.05 7.51
C ILE A 195 9.23 -9.46 6.11
N PHE A 196 8.80 -8.50 5.28
CA PHE A 196 8.48 -8.75 3.87
C PHE A 196 9.66 -9.28 3.09
N PHE A 197 10.85 -8.70 3.29
CA PHE A 197 12.07 -9.17 2.65
C PHE A 197 12.34 -10.65 2.94
N MET A 198 12.34 -11.03 4.24
CA MET A 198 12.56 -12.41 4.66
C MET A 198 11.49 -13.38 4.13
N THR A 199 10.27 -12.88 3.94
CA THR A 199 9.17 -13.68 3.40
C THR A 199 9.32 -13.86 1.89
N PHE A 200 9.60 -12.79 1.15
CA PHE A 200 9.68 -12.81 -0.32
C PHE A 200 10.86 -13.59 -0.87
N ILE A 201 11.94 -13.79 -0.11
CA ILE A 201 13.06 -14.67 -0.51
C ILE A 201 12.58 -16.11 -0.79
N LYS A 202 11.53 -16.56 -0.10
CA LYS A 202 11.01 -17.94 -0.20
C LYS A 202 9.79 -18.08 -1.10
N LEU A 203 9.26 -16.98 -1.58
CA LEU A 203 8.04 -16.96 -2.39
C LEU A 203 8.38 -16.90 -3.90
N PRO A 204 7.46 -17.38 -4.77
CA PRO A 204 7.61 -17.24 -6.22
C PRO A 204 7.91 -15.80 -6.64
N ALA A 205 8.90 -15.61 -7.52
CA ALA A 205 9.42 -14.29 -7.92
C ALA A 205 8.38 -13.37 -8.58
N GLY A 206 7.31 -13.94 -9.14
CA GLY A 206 6.19 -13.17 -9.66
C GLY A 206 5.46 -12.34 -8.59
N LEU A 207 5.49 -12.77 -7.31
CA LEU A 207 4.93 -11.99 -6.20
C LEU A 207 5.75 -10.74 -5.89
N PRO A 208 7.07 -10.83 -5.60
CA PRO A 208 7.91 -9.65 -5.46
C PRO A 208 7.83 -8.70 -6.67
N LEU A 209 7.75 -9.23 -7.90
CA LEU A 209 7.57 -8.40 -9.10
C LEU A 209 6.28 -7.57 -9.03
N TYR A 210 5.15 -8.22 -8.73
CA TYR A 210 3.86 -7.54 -8.52
C TYR A 210 3.95 -6.47 -7.42
N TYR A 211 4.53 -6.83 -6.26
CA TYR A 211 4.60 -5.91 -5.11
C TYR A 211 5.52 -4.72 -5.36
N THR A 212 6.63 -4.91 -6.06
CA THR A 212 7.53 -3.83 -6.46
C THR A 212 6.78 -2.83 -7.35
N MET A 213 6.11 -3.32 -8.40
CA MET A 213 5.34 -2.46 -9.30
C MET A 213 4.18 -1.75 -8.59
N SER A 214 3.42 -2.47 -7.77
CA SER A 214 2.32 -1.91 -6.97
C SER A 214 2.80 -0.83 -6.01
N SER A 215 3.94 -1.04 -5.33
CA SER A 215 4.53 -0.07 -4.41
C SER A 215 5.02 1.20 -5.12
N LEU A 216 5.63 1.05 -6.29
CA LEU A 216 6.07 2.19 -7.11
C LEU A 216 4.88 3.02 -7.58
N ILE A 217 3.82 2.37 -8.09
CA ILE A 217 2.59 3.06 -8.52
C ILE A 217 1.97 3.81 -7.34
N ARG A 218 1.87 3.17 -6.17
CA ARG A 218 1.35 3.79 -4.95
C ARG A 218 2.18 4.99 -4.54
N LEU A 219 3.51 4.88 -4.57
CA LEU A 219 4.42 5.98 -4.24
C LEU A 219 4.19 7.17 -5.19
N ILE A 220 4.09 6.92 -6.49
CA ILE A 220 3.79 7.96 -7.49
C ILE A 220 2.47 8.65 -7.19
N ILE A 221 1.39 7.89 -6.91
CA ILE A 221 0.08 8.45 -6.57
C ILE A 221 0.17 9.32 -5.31
N MET A 222 0.85 8.85 -4.26
CA MET A 222 1.02 9.59 -3.01
C MET A 222 1.80 10.89 -3.22
N VAL A 223 2.86 10.86 -4.03
CA VAL A 223 3.67 12.04 -4.37
C VAL A 223 2.82 13.05 -5.16
N ILE A 224 2.10 12.60 -6.20
CA ILE A 224 1.21 13.47 -6.99
C ILE A 224 0.17 14.12 -6.09
N MET A 225 -0.49 13.35 -5.22
CA MET A 225 -1.49 13.87 -4.29
C MET A 225 -0.88 14.88 -3.31
N HIS A 226 0.31 14.61 -2.79
CA HIS A 226 0.99 15.54 -1.86
C HIS A 226 1.26 16.91 -2.48
N PHE A 227 1.59 16.95 -3.80
CA PHE A 227 1.82 18.20 -4.51
C PHE A 227 0.54 18.85 -5.04
N THR A 228 -0.49 18.06 -5.37
CA THR A 228 -1.73 18.56 -5.99
C THR A 228 -2.74 19.05 -4.95
N VAL A 229 -2.80 18.40 -3.78
CA VAL A 229 -3.64 18.85 -2.69
C VAL A 229 -2.92 20.02 -2.01
N LYS A 230 -3.41 21.26 -2.24
CA LYS A 230 -2.92 22.47 -1.54
C LYS A 230 -2.91 22.19 -0.05
N LYS A 231 -1.75 22.38 0.60
CA LYS A 231 -1.66 22.41 2.07
C LYS A 231 -2.79 23.29 2.59
N PRO A 232 -3.66 22.81 3.50
CA PRO A 232 -4.62 23.70 4.13
C PRO A 232 -3.83 24.87 4.73
N LYS A 233 -4.26 26.13 4.47
CA LYS A 233 -3.70 27.31 5.12
C LYS A 233 -3.60 27.02 6.61
N GLN A 234 -2.40 27.13 7.15
CA GLN A 234 -2.14 26.86 8.55
C GLN A 234 -3.07 27.73 9.41
N LEU A 235 -3.58 27.13 10.47
CA LEU A 235 -4.44 27.78 11.48
C LEU A 235 -3.73 28.92 12.25
N ASP A 236 -2.55 29.34 11.81
CA ASP A 236 -1.79 30.45 12.37
C ASP A 236 -2.55 31.78 12.24
N GLU A 237 -3.35 31.95 11.17
CA GLU A 237 -4.17 33.17 11.00
C GLU A 237 -5.39 33.24 11.95
N VAL A 238 -5.92 32.11 12.41
CA VAL A 238 -7.11 32.08 13.28
C VAL A 238 -6.75 32.36 14.75
N ASN A 239 -5.51 32.06 15.16
CA ASN A 239 -5.04 32.39 16.50
C ASN A 239 -4.67 33.87 16.62
N ASP A 240 -4.12 34.47 15.58
CA ASP A 240 -3.79 35.89 15.59
C ASP A 240 -5.04 36.80 15.57
N GLU A 241 -6.12 36.40 14.88
CA GLU A 241 -7.41 37.12 14.94
C GLU A 241 -8.10 36.98 16.32
N LYS A 242 -7.99 35.81 16.97
CA LYS A 242 -8.56 35.64 18.33
C LYS A 242 -7.77 36.35 19.42
N VAL A 243 -6.48 36.49 19.25
CA VAL A 243 -5.62 37.24 20.17
C VAL A 243 -5.84 38.74 19.98
N ASN A 244 -5.88 39.24 18.73
CA ASN A 244 -6.14 40.65 18.43
C ASN A 244 -7.55 41.11 18.84
N ASN A 245 -8.57 40.27 18.73
CA ASN A 245 -9.95 40.57 19.14
C ASN A 245 -10.13 40.60 20.68
N LYS A 246 -9.24 39.96 21.45
CA LYS A 246 -9.25 39.99 22.91
C LYS A 246 -8.50 41.22 23.49
N THR A 247 -7.54 41.77 22.74
CA THR A 247 -6.78 42.96 23.14
C THR A 247 -7.48 44.25 22.75
N SER A 248 -8.39 44.23 21.79
CA SER A 248 -9.18 45.42 21.38
C SER A 248 -10.46 45.64 22.20
N LYS A 249 -10.76 44.80 23.19
CA LYS A 249 -11.94 44.92 24.09
C LYS A 249 -11.57 45.09 25.55
N LYS A 250 -10.38 45.66 25.84
CA LYS A 250 -10.02 46.17 27.17
C LYS A 250 -9.80 47.68 27.17
#